data_b599a007f781b099a38e52e2f71dc8f3
#
_entry.id   b599a007f781b099a38e52e2f71dc8f3
#
_cell.length_a   1.000
_cell.length_b   1.000
_cell.length_c   1.000
_cell.angle_alpha   90.00
_cell.angle_beta   90.00
_cell.angle_gamma   90.00
#
_symmetry.space_group_name_H-M   'P 1'
#
loop_
_entity.id
_entity.type
_entity.pdbx_description
1 polymer ?
#
loop_
_entity_poly.entity_id
_entity_poly.type
_entity_poly.pdbx_seq_one_letter_code
_entity_poly.pdbx_strand_id
1 'polypeptide(L)'
;MPRSDYLFTSESVAEGHPDKVCDRISDAVVDAYLGAMPEARVACETLATTNRIVIAGEVRGPAAVRDRVEDLAREAVRDIGYAQDGFHWQTAKVEVLLHAQSADIAQGVDAAGNKDEGAGDQGIMFGYACDETPELMPAPIYYAHKILENLASARKTKSNGVGALGPDAKSQVTVRYVNGRPVEATQIVLSTQHLDASLESRDVRKIVEPYIRRALPDGWVTDETIWHVNPTGKFVIGGPDGDCGLTGRKIIVDTYGGAAPHGGGAFSGKDPTKVDRSAAYAARYLAKNIVAAGLATRCTLQLAYAIGVAKPLSIYVDLHGTGNVDAGKLETVLMDAMDLTPRGIRTHLGLNKPIYARTAAYGHFGRKPQDDGGFSWERTDLAPALKSALS
;
A
#
# COMPACT_ATOMS: atom_id res chain seq x y z
N MET A 1 9.42 0.92 31.19
CA MET A 1 8.96 -0.37 30.68
C MET A 1 8.02 -0.11 29.52
N PRO A 2 8.04 -0.86 28.44
CA PRO A 2 7.05 -0.75 27.38
C PRO A 2 5.65 -0.97 27.98
N ARG A 3 4.65 -0.28 27.44
CA ARG A 3 3.25 -0.37 27.87
C ARG A 3 2.73 -1.76 27.52
N SER A 4 2.21 -2.54 28.48
CA SER A 4 1.75 -3.89 28.25
C SER A 4 0.29 -3.95 27.80
N ASP A 5 -0.56 -3.08 28.37
CA ASP A 5 -2.00 -3.06 28.13
C ASP A 5 -2.40 -1.70 27.56
N TYR A 6 -2.97 -1.72 26.34
CA TYR A 6 -3.35 -0.50 25.64
C TYR A 6 -4.36 -0.79 24.52
N LEU A 7 -4.95 0.30 24.03
CA LEU A 7 -5.74 0.28 22.80
C LEU A 7 -4.90 0.88 21.67
N PHE A 8 -4.94 0.26 20.50
CA PHE A 8 -4.32 0.80 19.29
C PHE A 8 -5.30 0.71 18.12
N THR A 9 -5.34 1.77 17.31
CA THR A 9 -6.29 1.94 16.22
C THR A 9 -5.57 2.16 14.91
N SER A 10 -6.03 1.49 13.85
CA SER A 10 -5.64 1.80 12.48
C SER A 10 -6.87 1.87 11.58
N GLU A 11 -6.72 2.61 10.48
CA GLU A 11 -7.77 2.75 9.46
C GLU A 11 -7.30 2.26 8.10
N SER A 12 -8.26 1.91 7.26
CA SER A 12 -8.08 1.60 5.85
C SER A 12 -9.16 2.27 5.01
N VAL A 13 -8.89 2.42 3.72
CA VAL A 13 -9.85 2.92 2.74
C VAL A 13 -9.96 1.98 1.55
N ALA A 14 -11.15 1.89 0.95
CA ALA A 14 -11.43 1.01 -0.18
C ALA A 14 -10.82 1.53 -1.48
N GLU A 15 -10.80 0.67 -2.51
CA GLU A 15 -10.35 1.01 -3.86
C GLU A 15 -11.08 2.21 -4.48
N GLY A 16 -12.33 2.45 -4.07
CA GLY A 16 -13.15 3.56 -4.53
C GLY A 16 -13.01 4.86 -3.72
N HIS A 17 -12.20 4.87 -2.65
CA HIS A 17 -11.87 6.13 -1.98
C HIS A 17 -11.20 7.10 -2.97
N PRO A 18 -11.51 8.41 -2.97
CA PRO A 18 -10.98 9.36 -3.96
C PRO A 18 -9.47 9.27 -4.18
N ASP A 19 -8.68 9.26 -3.10
CA ASP A 19 -7.22 9.15 -3.21
C ASP A 19 -6.79 7.79 -3.80
N LYS A 20 -7.50 6.70 -3.48
CA LYS A 20 -7.19 5.36 -4.01
C LYS A 20 -7.60 5.18 -5.47
N VAL A 21 -8.63 5.87 -5.93
CA VAL A 21 -8.93 5.99 -7.37
C VAL A 21 -7.74 6.61 -8.09
N CYS A 22 -7.16 7.68 -7.54
CA CYS A 22 -5.99 8.34 -8.11
C CYS A 22 -4.75 7.44 -8.09
N ASP A 23 -4.48 6.76 -6.98
CA ASP A 23 -3.40 5.77 -6.87
C ASP A 23 -3.53 4.65 -7.90
N ARG A 24 -4.75 4.13 -8.10
CA ARG A 24 -5.04 3.05 -9.06
C ARG A 24 -4.83 3.49 -10.50
N ILE A 25 -5.22 4.72 -10.86
CA ILE A 25 -5.00 5.29 -12.19
C ILE A 25 -3.49 5.47 -12.42
N SER A 26 -2.79 6.11 -11.48
CA SER A 26 -1.35 6.36 -11.58
C SER A 26 -0.54 5.07 -11.70
N ASP A 27 -0.88 4.02 -10.93
CA ASP A 27 -0.22 2.73 -11.03
C ASP A 27 -0.61 1.94 -12.30
N ALA A 28 -1.79 2.15 -12.87
CA ALA A 28 -2.13 1.60 -14.18
C ALA A 28 -1.26 2.19 -15.31
N VAL A 29 -0.92 3.48 -15.21
CA VAL A 29 0.04 4.12 -16.12
C VAL A 29 1.45 3.53 -15.94
N VAL A 30 1.92 3.35 -14.71
CA VAL A 30 3.21 2.69 -14.42
C VAL A 30 3.26 1.30 -15.03
N ASP A 31 2.22 0.48 -14.82
CA ASP A 31 2.15 -0.87 -15.36
C ASP A 31 2.16 -0.90 -16.89
N ALA A 32 1.46 0.02 -17.53
CA ALA A 32 1.42 0.10 -19.00
C ALA A 32 2.81 0.43 -19.58
N TYR A 33 3.54 1.36 -18.96
CA TYR A 33 4.89 1.69 -19.38
C TYR A 33 5.87 0.55 -19.14
N LEU A 34 5.86 -0.07 -17.95
CA LEU A 34 6.76 -1.19 -17.63
C LEU A 34 6.47 -2.44 -18.46
N GLY A 35 5.19 -2.69 -18.78
CA GLY A 35 4.80 -3.77 -19.67
C GLY A 35 5.29 -3.59 -21.10
N ALA A 36 5.36 -2.36 -21.58
CA ALA A 36 5.87 -2.03 -22.91
C ALA A 36 7.42 -1.91 -22.95
N MET A 37 8.03 -1.44 -21.86
CA MET A 37 9.47 -1.25 -21.72
C MET A 37 9.87 -1.39 -20.23
N PRO A 38 10.50 -2.49 -19.82
CA PRO A 38 10.87 -2.74 -18.41
C PRO A 38 11.74 -1.66 -17.76
N GLU A 39 12.50 -0.92 -18.59
CA GLU A 39 13.36 0.20 -18.15
C GLU A 39 12.69 1.58 -18.30
N ALA A 40 11.37 1.63 -18.50
CA ALA A 40 10.63 2.88 -18.54
C ALA A 40 10.79 3.68 -17.24
N ARG A 41 10.75 5.01 -17.35
CA ARG A 41 10.73 5.92 -16.21
C ARG A 41 9.36 6.59 -16.14
N VAL A 42 8.75 6.56 -14.97
CA VAL A 42 7.41 7.10 -14.76
C VAL A 42 7.37 7.81 -13.40
N ALA A 43 6.94 9.05 -13.43
CA ALA A 43 6.44 9.78 -12.29
C ALA A 43 5.09 10.34 -12.70
N CYS A 44 4.00 9.71 -12.26
CA CYS A 44 2.65 9.97 -12.71
C CYS A 44 1.75 10.25 -11.52
N GLU A 45 1.18 11.43 -11.47
CA GLU A 45 0.28 11.86 -10.41
C GLU A 45 -1.10 12.12 -10.99
N THR A 46 -2.13 11.76 -10.25
CA THR A 46 -3.53 11.91 -10.65
C THR A 46 -4.26 12.74 -9.62
N LEU A 47 -5.08 13.67 -10.10
CA LEU A 47 -6.12 14.34 -9.34
C LEU A 47 -7.48 13.91 -9.88
N ALA A 48 -8.43 13.58 -9.02
CA ALA A 48 -9.80 13.28 -9.40
C ALA A 48 -10.79 14.07 -8.54
N THR A 49 -11.80 14.66 -9.18
CA THR A 49 -12.90 15.39 -8.55
C THR A 49 -14.17 15.19 -9.38
N THR A 50 -15.27 15.87 -9.05
CA THR A 50 -16.56 15.75 -9.77
C THR A 50 -16.36 15.74 -11.27
N ASN A 51 -16.67 14.63 -11.92
CA ASN A 51 -16.59 14.38 -13.37
C ASN A 51 -15.28 14.82 -14.04
N ARG A 52 -14.18 14.88 -13.32
CA ARG A 52 -12.87 15.27 -13.86
C ARG A 52 -11.73 14.43 -13.30
N ILE A 53 -10.79 14.09 -14.19
CA ILE A 53 -9.52 13.41 -13.89
C ILE A 53 -8.41 14.20 -14.58
N VAL A 54 -7.38 14.57 -13.85
CA VAL A 54 -6.16 15.20 -14.37
C VAL A 54 -4.98 14.30 -14.06
N ILE A 55 -4.22 13.93 -15.09
CA ILE A 55 -3.05 13.04 -15.00
C ILE A 55 -1.84 13.86 -15.48
N ALA A 56 -0.90 14.09 -14.56
CA ALA A 56 0.27 14.93 -14.83
C ALA A 56 1.56 14.18 -14.42
N GLY A 57 2.68 14.63 -14.97
CA GLY A 57 4.00 14.10 -14.59
C GLY A 57 4.94 13.86 -15.76
N GLU A 58 6.02 13.14 -15.50
CA GLU A 58 7.10 12.89 -16.45
C GLU A 58 7.23 11.41 -16.76
N VAL A 59 7.45 11.12 -18.06
CA VAL A 59 7.62 9.75 -18.54
C VAL A 59 8.80 9.64 -19.52
N ARG A 60 9.46 8.48 -19.49
CA ARG A 60 10.44 8.07 -20.51
C ARG A 60 10.09 6.64 -20.93
N GLY A 61 9.52 6.49 -22.12
CA GLY A 61 9.06 5.22 -22.66
C GLY A 61 8.36 5.37 -24.00
N PRO A 62 7.75 4.31 -24.55
CA PRO A 62 7.10 4.33 -25.84
C PRO A 62 5.94 5.34 -25.91
N ALA A 63 5.92 6.18 -26.96
CA ALA A 63 4.87 7.17 -27.17
C ALA A 63 3.46 6.56 -27.26
N ALA A 64 3.33 5.36 -27.85
CA ALA A 64 2.08 4.66 -27.97
C ALA A 64 1.38 4.34 -26.62
N VAL A 65 2.15 4.28 -25.52
CA VAL A 65 1.56 4.12 -24.18
C VAL A 65 0.89 5.41 -23.74
N ARG A 66 1.52 6.57 -24.02
CA ARG A 66 0.96 7.89 -23.68
C ARG A 66 -0.39 8.11 -24.34
N ASP A 67 -0.54 7.67 -25.60
CA ASP A 67 -1.79 7.82 -26.37
C ASP A 67 -2.95 7.01 -25.77
N ARG A 68 -2.66 6.04 -24.90
CA ARG A 68 -3.65 5.18 -24.23
C ARG A 68 -3.95 5.55 -22.77
N VAL A 69 -3.30 6.59 -22.23
CA VAL A 69 -3.42 6.93 -20.79
C VAL A 69 -4.85 7.29 -20.40
N GLU A 70 -5.60 7.97 -21.30
CA GLU A 70 -7.03 8.23 -21.06
C GLU A 70 -7.84 6.94 -20.94
N ASP A 71 -7.61 5.98 -21.84
CA ASP A 71 -8.31 4.69 -21.81
C ASP A 71 -7.97 3.91 -20.52
N LEU A 72 -6.70 3.89 -20.12
CA LEU A 72 -6.25 3.24 -18.87
C LEU A 72 -6.94 3.85 -17.64
N ALA A 73 -7.09 5.18 -17.59
CA ALA A 73 -7.80 5.85 -16.52
C ALA A 73 -9.28 5.45 -16.49
N ARG A 74 -9.94 5.41 -17.64
CA ARG A 74 -11.35 5.01 -17.78
C ARG A 74 -11.54 3.55 -17.37
N GLU A 75 -10.65 2.66 -17.78
CA GLU A 75 -10.65 1.24 -17.39
C GLU A 75 -10.49 1.08 -15.87
N ALA A 76 -9.56 1.80 -15.25
CA ALA A 76 -9.39 1.78 -13.80
C ALA A 76 -10.66 2.22 -13.06
N VAL A 77 -11.29 3.33 -13.49
CA VAL A 77 -12.53 3.84 -12.89
C VAL A 77 -13.70 2.86 -13.08
N ARG A 78 -13.79 2.22 -14.26
CA ARG A 78 -14.79 1.19 -14.55
C ARG A 78 -14.61 -0.05 -13.65
N ASP A 79 -13.38 -0.52 -13.50
CA ASP A 79 -13.05 -1.73 -12.71
C ASP A 79 -13.29 -1.51 -11.21
N ILE A 80 -13.09 -0.28 -10.72
CA ILE A 80 -13.48 0.14 -9.37
C ILE A 80 -15.02 0.11 -9.22
N GLY A 81 -15.75 0.46 -10.28
CA GLY A 81 -17.21 0.38 -10.32
C GLY A 81 -17.92 1.74 -10.27
N TYR A 82 -17.28 2.82 -10.71
CA TYR A 82 -17.91 4.14 -10.79
C TYR A 82 -18.71 4.33 -12.09
N ALA A 83 -20.03 4.44 -11.93
CA ALA A 83 -20.98 4.75 -12.99
C ALA A 83 -22.11 5.62 -12.41
N GLN A 84 -21.75 6.69 -11.66
CA GLN A 84 -22.69 7.62 -11.03
C GLN A 84 -22.62 9.00 -11.70
N ASP A 85 -23.66 9.81 -11.58
CA ASP A 85 -23.79 11.10 -12.30
C ASP A 85 -22.60 12.03 -12.07
N GLY A 86 -22.11 12.13 -10.83
CA GLY A 86 -21.00 13.01 -10.46
C GLY A 86 -19.62 12.40 -10.73
N PHE A 87 -19.51 11.10 -11.03
CA PHE A 87 -18.24 10.48 -11.41
C PHE A 87 -18.47 9.17 -12.19
N HIS A 88 -18.28 9.22 -13.51
CA HIS A 88 -18.62 8.13 -14.40
C HIS A 88 -17.45 7.79 -15.35
N TRP A 89 -17.07 6.52 -15.45
CA TRP A 89 -15.95 6.06 -16.25
C TRP A 89 -16.01 6.47 -17.74
N GLN A 90 -17.21 6.60 -18.33
CA GLN A 90 -17.36 7.00 -19.75
C GLN A 90 -17.37 8.50 -19.93
N THR A 91 -17.97 9.27 -19.01
CA THR A 91 -18.28 10.68 -19.23
C THR A 91 -17.40 11.66 -18.46
N ALA A 92 -16.64 11.19 -17.47
CA ALA A 92 -15.67 12.03 -16.77
C ALA A 92 -14.66 12.62 -17.78
N LYS A 93 -14.40 13.93 -17.68
CA LYS A 93 -13.39 14.59 -18.51
C LYS A 93 -12.00 14.18 -18.02
N VAL A 94 -11.19 13.60 -18.90
CA VAL A 94 -9.81 13.21 -18.63
C VAL A 94 -8.86 14.20 -19.31
N GLU A 95 -7.93 14.76 -18.55
CA GLU A 95 -6.86 15.63 -19.05
C GLU A 95 -5.51 14.94 -18.81
N VAL A 96 -4.74 14.71 -19.87
CA VAL A 96 -3.43 14.06 -19.82
C VAL A 96 -2.34 15.09 -20.08
N LEU A 97 -1.59 15.43 -19.03
CA LEU A 97 -0.53 16.43 -19.00
C LEU A 97 0.85 15.79 -18.78
N LEU A 98 1.03 14.55 -19.29
CA LEU A 98 2.31 13.86 -19.23
C LEU A 98 3.28 14.43 -20.27
N HIS A 99 4.53 14.67 -19.86
CA HIS A 99 5.60 15.17 -20.73
C HIS A 99 6.86 14.31 -20.62
N ALA A 100 7.83 14.52 -21.49
CA ALA A 100 9.09 13.78 -21.46
C ALA A 100 9.93 14.20 -20.24
N GLN A 101 10.57 13.20 -19.59
CA GLN A 101 11.49 13.46 -18.49
C GLN A 101 12.62 14.41 -18.92
N SER A 102 12.99 15.36 -18.06
CA SER A 102 14.10 16.28 -18.29
C SER A 102 15.43 15.55 -18.44
N ALA A 103 16.29 16.03 -19.37
CA ALA A 103 17.62 15.48 -19.60
C ALA A 103 18.54 15.64 -18.37
N ASP A 104 18.35 16.67 -17.55
CA ASP A 104 19.16 16.94 -16.37
C ASP A 104 18.94 15.89 -15.28
N ILE A 105 17.69 15.46 -15.08
CA ILE A 105 17.35 14.37 -14.14
C ILE A 105 17.94 13.04 -14.63
N ALA A 106 17.85 12.77 -15.94
CA ALA A 106 18.39 11.55 -16.53
C ALA A 106 19.91 11.42 -16.31
N GLN A 107 20.67 12.53 -16.42
CA GLN A 107 22.12 12.53 -16.26
C GLN A 107 22.58 12.18 -14.82
N GLY A 108 21.81 12.55 -13.82
CA GLY A 108 22.10 12.24 -12.39
C GLY A 108 21.83 10.79 -11.99
N VAL A 109 20.90 10.14 -12.67
CA VAL A 109 20.28 8.87 -12.28
C VAL A 109 20.73 7.69 -13.13
N ASP A 110 20.98 7.91 -14.44
CA ASP A 110 21.35 6.84 -15.35
C ASP A 110 22.79 6.36 -15.14
N ALA A 111 23.01 5.05 -15.24
CA ALA A 111 24.34 4.47 -15.28
C ALA A 111 25.08 4.95 -16.55
N ALA A 112 26.27 5.50 -16.39
CA ALA A 112 27.12 5.94 -17.50
C ALA A 112 28.57 5.52 -17.24
N GLY A 113 29.15 4.77 -18.17
CA GLY A 113 30.53 4.27 -18.04
C GLY A 113 30.67 3.33 -16.84
N ASN A 114 31.56 3.63 -15.91
CA ASN A 114 31.85 2.85 -14.70
C ASN A 114 31.01 3.29 -13.48
N LYS A 115 30.03 4.17 -13.68
CA LYS A 115 29.17 4.69 -12.59
C LYS A 115 27.93 3.81 -12.44
N ASP A 116 27.71 3.27 -11.23
CA ASP A 116 26.45 2.62 -10.89
C ASP A 116 25.26 3.60 -10.94
N GLU A 117 24.08 3.07 -11.19
CA GLU A 117 22.84 3.83 -11.13
C GLU A 117 22.64 4.36 -9.70
N GLY A 118 22.66 5.67 -9.54
CA GLY A 118 22.45 6.34 -8.26
C GLY A 118 20.96 6.44 -7.90
N ALA A 119 20.67 6.69 -6.62
CA ALA A 119 19.32 7.02 -6.19
C ALA A 119 18.81 8.30 -6.88
N GLY A 120 17.57 8.28 -7.37
CA GLY A 120 16.98 9.41 -8.09
C GLY A 120 16.62 10.60 -7.19
N ASP A 121 16.59 10.37 -5.88
CA ASP A 121 16.35 11.39 -4.87
C ASP A 121 17.02 11.01 -3.55
N GLN A 122 17.10 11.95 -2.62
CA GLN A 122 17.36 11.67 -1.22
C GLN A 122 16.10 11.15 -0.54
N GLY A 123 16.25 10.37 0.54
CA GLY A 123 15.09 9.93 1.31
C GLY A 123 15.44 8.94 2.41
N ILE A 124 14.47 8.74 3.29
CA ILE A 124 14.47 7.69 4.31
C ILE A 124 13.26 6.80 4.12
N MET A 125 13.48 5.49 4.17
CA MET A 125 12.40 4.50 3.99
C MET A 125 12.41 3.55 5.17
N PHE A 126 11.21 3.18 5.63
CA PHE A 126 11.04 2.28 6.76
C PHE A 126 10.45 0.95 6.33
N GLY A 127 10.99 -0.13 6.90
CA GLY A 127 10.42 -1.46 6.92
C GLY A 127 9.95 -1.81 8.32
N TYR A 128 8.86 -2.55 8.43
CA TYR A 128 8.36 -3.04 9.70
C TYR A 128 7.79 -4.46 9.54
N ALA A 129 7.94 -5.26 10.58
CA ALA A 129 7.27 -6.54 10.73
C ALA A 129 7.05 -6.85 12.21
N CYS A 130 5.97 -7.57 12.51
CA CYS A 130 5.67 -8.08 13.84
C CYS A 130 4.89 -9.39 13.73
N ASP A 131 4.97 -10.24 14.77
CA ASP A 131 4.34 -11.56 14.80
C ASP A 131 2.87 -11.53 15.29
N GLU A 132 2.14 -10.44 14.96
CA GLU A 132 0.75 -10.25 15.38
C GLU A 132 -0.25 -10.94 14.44
N THR A 133 0.12 -11.15 13.18
CA THR A 133 -0.71 -11.78 12.15
C THR A 133 0.12 -12.77 11.32
N PRO A 134 -0.51 -13.72 10.59
CA PRO A 134 0.23 -14.65 9.72
C PRO A 134 1.11 -13.99 8.68
N GLU A 135 0.72 -12.81 8.20
CA GLU A 135 1.46 -12.02 7.22
C GLU A 135 2.53 -11.13 7.86
N LEU A 136 2.73 -11.25 9.18
CA LEU A 136 3.70 -10.47 9.97
C LEU A 136 3.45 -8.95 9.87
N MET A 137 2.19 -8.56 10.04
CA MET A 137 1.69 -7.18 10.03
C MET A 137 1.05 -6.81 11.36
N PRO A 138 1.00 -5.50 11.70
CA PRO A 138 0.20 -5.03 12.82
C PRO A 138 -1.28 -5.38 12.64
N ALA A 139 -1.88 -5.97 13.67
CA ALA A 139 -3.25 -6.47 13.61
C ALA A 139 -4.30 -5.41 13.24
N PRO A 140 -4.28 -4.16 13.77
CA PRO A 140 -5.32 -3.17 13.48
C PRO A 140 -5.40 -2.81 11.99
N ILE A 141 -4.27 -2.52 11.33
CA ILE A 141 -4.25 -2.17 9.90
C ILE A 141 -4.57 -3.39 9.03
N TYR A 142 -4.03 -4.56 9.39
CA TYR A 142 -4.29 -5.79 8.65
C TYR A 142 -5.78 -6.11 8.58
N TYR A 143 -6.48 -6.06 9.72
CA TYR A 143 -7.91 -6.35 9.75
C TYR A 143 -8.76 -5.22 9.15
N ALA A 144 -8.34 -3.96 9.28
CA ALA A 144 -8.99 -2.86 8.58
C ALA A 144 -8.96 -3.06 7.05
N HIS A 145 -7.82 -3.51 6.49
CA HIS A 145 -7.73 -3.88 5.07
C HIS A 145 -8.63 -5.06 4.72
N LYS A 146 -8.59 -6.14 5.52
CA LYS A 146 -9.38 -7.36 5.23
C LYS A 146 -10.87 -7.13 5.23
N ILE A 147 -11.39 -6.27 6.09
CA ILE A 147 -12.80 -5.85 6.07
C ILE A 147 -13.17 -5.28 4.70
N LEU A 148 -12.41 -4.31 4.20
CA LEU A 148 -12.71 -3.62 2.94
C LEU A 148 -12.44 -4.50 1.70
N GLU A 149 -11.39 -5.32 1.72
CA GLU A 149 -11.10 -6.27 0.65
C GLU A 149 -12.24 -7.28 0.47
N ASN A 150 -12.76 -7.83 1.59
CA ASN A 150 -13.90 -8.74 1.59
C ASN A 150 -15.19 -8.08 1.09
N LEU A 151 -15.46 -6.84 1.54
CA LEU A 151 -16.64 -6.10 1.08
C LEU A 151 -16.56 -5.74 -0.40
N ALA A 152 -15.40 -5.30 -0.90
CA ALA A 152 -15.20 -4.99 -2.32
C ALA A 152 -15.37 -6.22 -3.21
N SER A 153 -14.82 -7.36 -2.81
CA SER A 153 -15.00 -8.64 -3.51
C SER A 153 -16.47 -9.05 -3.57
N ALA A 154 -17.18 -8.97 -2.43
CA ALA A 154 -18.59 -9.29 -2.35
C ALA A 154 -19.46 -8.32 -3.17
N ARG A 155 -19.14 -7.01 -3.17
CA ARG A 155 -19.81 -5.99 -3.97
C ARG A 155 -19.70 -6.29 -5.47
N LYS A 156 -18.49 -6.58 -5.96
CA LYS A 156 -18.25 -6.91 -7.37
C LYS A 156 -18.98 -8.18 -7.82
N THR A 157 -19.15 -9.15 -6.93
CA THR A 157 -19.93 -10.38 -7.19
C THR A 157 -21.42 -10.24 -6.88
N LYS A 158 -21.88 -9.06 -6.41
CA LYS A 158 -23.26 -8.76 -6.00
C LYS A 158 -23.83 -9.78 -5.00
N SER A 159 -23.02 -10.28 -4.09
CA SER A 159 -23.39 -11.33 -3.13
C SER A 159 -24.24 -10.76 -2.00
N ASN A 160 -25.33 -11.42 -1.62
CA ASN A 160 -26.09 -11.22 -0.36
C ASN A 160 -26.40 -9.77 0.01
N GLY A 161 -26.95 -8.97 -0.91
CA GLY A 161 -27.36 -7.58 -0.65
C GLY A 161 -26.23 -6.55 -0.70
N VAL A 162 -24.96 -6.96 -0.74
CA VAL A 162 -23.79 -6.05 -0.82
C VAL A 162 -23.76 -5.29 -2.16
N GLY A 163 -24.48 -5.74 -3.17
CA GLY A 163 -24.67 -5.01 -4.43
C GLY A 163 -25.36 -3.64 -4.27
N ALA A 164 -25.98 -3.36 -3.12
CA ALA A 164 -26.51 -2.04 -2.79
C ALA A 164 -25.44 -1.06 -2.28
N LEU A 165 -24.20 -1.51 -2.05
CA LEU A 165 -23.09 -0.66 -1.62
C LEU A 165 -22.36 -0.08 -2.82
N GLY A 166 -21.88 1.17 -2.66
CA GLY A 166 -20.98 1.83 -3.62
C GLY A 166 -19.52 1.44 -3.39
N PRO A 167 -18.62 1.92 -4.27
CA PRO A 167 -17.19 1.56 -4.19
C PRO A 167 -16.41 2.31 -3.10
N ASP A 168 -16.89 3.44 -2.61
CA ASP A 168 -16.21 4.22 -1.57
C ASP A 168 -16.54 3.70 -0.16
N ALA A 169 -15.50 3.42 0.60
CA ALA A 169 -15.65 3.01 1.99
C ALA A 169 -14.37 3.28 2.80
N LYS A 170 -14.53 3.44 4.11
CA LYS A 170 -13.47 3.53 5.11
C LYS A 170 -13.76 2.56 6.24
N SER A 171 -12.75 1.87 6.73
CA SER A 171 -12.82 1.04 7.94
C SER A 171 -11.81 1.49 8.96
N GLN A 172 -12.12 1.33 10.24
CA GLN A 172 -11.21 1.57 11.34
C GLN A 172 -11.43 0.49 12.39
N VAL A 173 -10.36 -0.09 12.89
CA VAL A 173 -10.39 -1.15 13.91
C VAL A 173 -9.55 -0.72 15.10
N THR A 174 -10.17 -0.66 16.28
CA THR A 174 -9.48 -0.45 17.56
C THR A 174 -9.30 -1.81 18.23
N VAL A 175 -8.06 -2.19 18.45
CA VAL A 175 -7.68 -3.48 19.07
C VAL A 175 -7.16 -3.26 20.47
N ARG A 176 -7.62 -4.09 21.41
CA ARG A 176 -7.05 -4.16 22.75
C ARG A 176 -5.86 -5.11 22.77
N TYR A 177 -4.80 -4.63 23.39
CA TYR A 177 -3.58 -5.37 23.62
C TYR A 177 -3.45 -5.70 25.10
N VAL A 178 -3.09 -6.95 25.39
CA VAL A 178 -2.76 -7.43 26.75
C VAL A 178 -1.39 -8.08 26.68
N ASN A 179 -0.50 -7.68 27.58
CA ASN A 179 0.91 -8.09 27.56
C ASN A 179 1.57 -7.91 26.18
N GLY A 180 1.22 -6.82 25.47
CA GLY A 180 1.75 -6.50 24.14
C GLY A 180 1.22 -7.39 23.00
N ARG A 181 0.19 -8.22 23.24
CA ARG A 181 -0.46 -9.07 22.24
C ARG A 181 -1.87 -8.59 21.92
N PRO A 182 -2.29 -8.56 20.66
CA PRO A 182 -3.65 -8.19 20.28
C PRO A 182 -4.62 -9.31 20.71
N VAL A 183 -5.75 -8.95 21.33
CA VAL A 183 -6.68 -9.93 21.90
C VAL A 183 -8.12 -9.80 21.43
N GLU A 184 -8.58 -8.58 21.13
CA GLU A 184 -9.97 -8.35 20.67
C GLU A 184 -10.13 -6.99 19.97
N ALA A 185 -11.18 -6.88 19.16
CA ALA A 185 -11.61 -5.62 18.55
C ALA A 185 -12.65 -4.94 19.46
N THR A 186 -12.26 -3.85 20.14
CA THR A 186 -13.16 -3.12 21.05
C THR A 186 -14.07 -2.16 20.32
N GLN A 187 -13.62 -1.59 19.19
CA GLN A 187 -14.42 -0.69 18.37
C GLN A 187 -14.18 -0.97 16.88
N ILE A 188 -15.26 -0.91 16.10
CA ILE A 188 -15.24 -1.05 14.65
C ILE A 188 -16.00 0.11 14.05
N VAL A 189 -15.32 0.91 13.21
CA VAL A 189 -15.95 1.95 12.40
C VAL A 189 -15.98 1.50 10.95
N LEU A 190 -17.12 1.60 10.31
CA LEU A 190 -17.26 1.43 8.86
C LEU A 190 -18.13 2.55 8.29
N SER A 191 -17.56 3.36 7.42
CA SER A 191 -18.31 4.28 6.57
C SER A 191 -18.28 3.73 5.15
N THR A 192 -19.44 3.41 4.58
CA THR A 192 -19.54 2.83 3.25
C THR A 192 -20.63 3.49 2.44
N GLN A 193 -20.32 3.83 1.20
CA GLN A 193 -21.27 4.35 0.25
C GLN A 193 -22.36 3.31 -0.01
N HIS A 194 -23.62 3.76 -0.11
CA HIS A 194 -24.76 2.94 -0.50
C HIS A 194 -25.54 3.62 -1.63
N LEU A 195 -25.97 2.83 -2.61
CA LEU A 195 -26.63 3.31 -3.83
C LEU A 195 -28.13 3.57 -3.63
N ASP A 196 -28.73 2.92 -2.63
CA ASP A 196 -30.12 3.11 -2.25
C ASP A 196 -30.23 4.14 -1.11
N ALA A 197 -30.75 5.32 -1.42
CA ALA A 197 -30.94 6.43 -0.47
C ALA A 197 -31.97 6.13 0.65
N SER A 198 -32.73 5.05 0.57
CA SER A 198 -33.69 4.63 1.61
C SER A 198 -33.00 3.85 2.75
N LEU A 199 -31.81 3.32 2.55
CA LEU A 199 -31.07 2.58 3.58
C LEU A 199 -30.64 3.51 4.72
N GLU A 200 -30.91 3.06 5.94
CA GLU A 200 -30.43 3.69 7.17
C GLU A 200 -29.19 2.95 7.71
N SER A 201 -28.44 3.56 8.62
CA SER A 201 -27.24 2.98 9.24
C SER A 201 -27.46 1.56 9.78
N ARG A 202 -28.62 1.28 10.38
CA ARG A 202 -28.98 -0.06 10.87
C ARG A 202 -29.11 -1.11 9.77
N ASP A 203 -29.56 -0.71 8.58
CA ASP A 203 -29.74 -1.61 7.44
C ASP A 203 -28.42 -1.88 6.78
N VAL A 204 -27.59 -0.84 6.60
CA VAL A 204 -26.20 -0.97 6.17
C VAL A 204 -25.44 -1.90 7.13
N ARG A 205 -25.60 -1.73 8.46
CA ARG A 205 -24.98 -2.61 9.45
C ARG A 205 -25.35 -4.08 9.24
N LYS A 206 -26.62 -4.42 9.02
CA LYS A 206 -27.05 -5.81 8.76
C LYS A 206 -26.38 -6.41 7.53
N ILE A 207 -26.16 -5.58 6.50
CA ILE A 207 -25.47 -6.02 5.26
C ILE A 207 -23.99 -6.30 5.54
N VAL A 208 -23.28 -5.43 6.25
CA VAL A 208 -21.82 -5.48 6.36
C VAL A 208 -21.29 -6.32 7.51
N GLU A 209 -22.04 -6.48 8.60
CA GLU A 209 -21.62 -7.17 9.82
C GLU A 209 -21.11 -8.62 9.55
N PRO A 210 -21.75 -9.46 8.72
CA PRO A 210 -21.25 -10.79 8.43
C PRO A 210 -19.87 -10.80 7.78
N TYR A 211 -19.54 -9.79 6.96
CA TYR A 211 -18.25 -9.66 6.29
C TYR A 211 -17.17 -9.19 7.25
N ILE A 212 -17.53 -8.29 8.18
CA ILE A 212 -16.61 -7.80 9.21
C ILE A 212 -16.26 -8.93 10.18
N ARG A 213 -17.26 -9.67 10.68
CA ARG A 213 -17.02 -10.81 11.59
C ARG A 213 -16.15 -11.89 10.94
N ARG A 214 -16.30 -12.13 9.64
CA ARG A 214 -15.46 -13.10 8.90
C ARG A 214 -14.03 -12.62 8.69
N ALA A 215 -13.80 -11.30 8.69
CA ALA A 215 -12.47 -10.74 8.50
C ALA A 215 -11.60 -10.80 9.76
N LEU A 216 -12.23 -10.80 10.94
CA LEU A 216 -11.54 -10.82 12.23
C LEU A 216 -11.41 -12.26 12.78
N PRO A 217 -10.44 -12.53 13.65
CA PRO A 217 -10.32 -13.83 14.33
C PRO A 217 -11.57 -14.17 15.14
N ASP A 218 -11.82 -15.46 15.29
CA ASP A 218 -12.92 -15.94 16.13
C ASP A 218 -12.76 -15.43 17.57
N GLY A 219 -13.87 -14.93 18.13
CA GLY A 219 -13.92 -14.37 19.47
C GLY A 219 -13.42 -12.93 19.62
N TRP A 220 -12.90 -12.30 18.57
CA TRP A 220 -12.45 -10.89 18.62
C TRP A 220 -13.60 -9.88 18.61
N VAL A 221 -14.72 -10.25 18.04
CA VAL A 221 -15.96 -9.44 18.04
C VAL A 221 -16.92 -10.05 19.05
N THR A 222 -17.14 -9.33 20.14
CA THR A 222 -18.03 -9.73 21.26
C THR A 222 -19.30 -8.87 21.30
N ASP A 223 -20.18 -9.14 22.25
CA ASP A 223 -21.36 -8.29 22.49
C ASP A 223 -20.99 -6.91 23.05
N GLU A 224 -19.77 -6.77 23.60
CA GLU A 224 -19.23 -5.51 24.12
C GLU A 224 -18.56 -4.66 23.02
N THR A 225 -18.32 -5.22 21.82
CA THR A 225 -17.73 -4.48 20.70
C THR A 225 -18.64 -3.32 20.28
N ILE A 226 -18.09 -2.11 20.27
CA ILE A 226 -18.80 -0.90 19.86
C ILE A 226 -18.74 -0.75 18.33
N TRP A 227 -19.92 -0.55 17.74
CA TRP A 227 -20.05 -0.44 16.29
C TRP A 227 -20.46 0.98 15.87
N HIS A 228 -19.75 1.53 14.90
CA HIS A 228 -20.05 2.78 14.23
C HIS A 228 -20.18 2.53 12.73
N VAL A 229 -21.38 2.22 12.25
CA VAL A 229 -21.65 2.00 10.82
C VAL A 229 -22.42 3.19 10.27
N ASN A 230 -21.85 3.91 9.29
CA ASN A 230 -22.37 5.16 8.75
C ASN A 230 -22.92 6.09 9.87
N PRO A 231 -22.09 6.49 10.85
CA PRO A 231 -22.59 7.19 12.03
C PRO A 231 -23.19 8.56 11.73
N THR A 232 -22.89 9.15 10.58
CA THR A 232 -23.49 10.40 10.09
C THR A 232 -24.83 10.19 9.39
N GLY A 233 -25.27 8.93 9.23
CA GLY A 233 -26.48 8.56 8.52
C GLY A 233 -26.23 8.16 7.07
N LYS A 234 -26.70 8.94 6.10
CA LYS A 234 -26.61 8.62 4.68
C LYS A 234 -25.22 8.88 4.11
N PHE A 235 -24.75 7.93 3.26
CA PHE A 235 -23.54 8.09 2.47
C PHE A 235 -23.84 7.65 1.02
N VAL A 236 -24.58 8.48 0.27
CA VAL A 236 -25.01 8.17 -1.10
C VAL A 236 -24.01 8.71 -2.12
N ILE A 237 -23.57 9.96 -1.98
CA ILE A 237 -22.54 10.56 -2.83
C ILE A 237 -21.19 10.18 -2.25
N GLY A 238 -20.38 9.45 -3.04
CA GLY A 238 -19.05 9.00 -2.64
C GLY A 238 -18.05 9.10 -3.78
N GLY A 239 -16.81 8.76 -3.47
CA GLY A 239 -15.70 8.85 -4.40
C GLY A 239 -15.35 10.28 -4.79
N PRO A 240 -14.71 10.52 -5.95
CA PRO A 240 -14.27 11.84 -6.40
C PRO A 240 -15.39 12.88 -6.56
N ASP A 241 -16.65 12.49 -6.58
CA ASP A 241 -17.77 13.42 -6.55
C ASP A 241 -18.01 13.99 -5.15
N GLY A 242 -17.78 13.19 -4.12
CA GLY A 242 -17.96 13.62 -2.73
C GLY A 242 -16.76 14.38 -2.16
N ASP A 243 -15.55 14.03 -2.58
CA ASP A 243 -14.30 14.63 -2.12
C ASP A 243 -13.20 14.49 -3.17
N CYS A 244 -12.29 15.46 -3.24
CA CYS A 244 -11.19 15.45 -4.19
C CYS A 244 -10.12 14.44 -3.78
N GLY A 245 -9.67 13.61 -4.74
CA GLY A 245 -8.59 12.65 -4.58
C GLY A 245 -7.29 13.12 -5.22
N LEU A 246 -6.18 12.66 -4.64
CA LEU A 246 -4.82 12.85 -5.15
C LEU A 246 -3.97 11.60 -4.91
N THR A 247 -3.10 11.28 -5.87
CA THR A 247 -2.10 10.23 -5.71
C THR A 247 -1.20 10.50 -4.50
N GLY A 248 -0.93 9.46 -3.71
CA GLY A 248 0.03 9.52 -2.61
C GLY A 248 -0.45 10.20 -1.34
N ARG A 249 -1.76 10.35 -1.13
CA ARG A 249 -2.33 10.94 0.10
C ARG A 249 -2.74 9.92 1.16
N LYS A 250 -2.53 8.61 0.93
CA LYS A 250 -2.88 7.53 1.88
C LYS A 250 -1.66 6.68 2.27
N ILE A 251 -0.49 7.33 2.41
CA ILE A 251 0.79 6.66 2.63
C ILE A 251 0.85 5.84 3.93
N ILE A 252 0.12 6.22 4.96
CA ILE A 252 0.05 5.48 6.22
C ILE A 252 -0.85 4.24 6.06
N VAL A 253 -1.95 4.36 5.32
CA VAL A 253 -2.81 3.23 4.93
C VAL A 253 -2.05 2.25 4.04
N ASP A 254 -1.21 2.74 3.14
CA ASP A 254 -0.39 1.93 2.24
C ASP A 254 0.67 1.10 2.95
N THR A 255 1.06 1.49 4.17
CA THR A 255 2.17 0.90 4.92
C THR A 255 1.71 0.19 6.20
N TYR A 256 1.90 0.78 7.37
CA TYR A 256 1.75 0.07 8.66
C TYR A 256 0.68 0.66 9.57
N GLY A 257 -0.19 1.58 9.07
CA GLY A 257 -1.31 2.11 9.84
C GLY A 257 -0.92 2.86 11.12
N GLY A 258 0.26 3.46 11.14
CA GLY A 258 0.77 4.20 12.30
C GLY A 258 1.56 3.35 13.32
N ALA A 259 1.69 2.03 13.10
CA ALA A 259 2.46 1.16 14.00
C ALA A 259 3.98 1.31 13.83
N ALA A 260 4.44 1.91 12.74
CA ALA A 260 5.85 2.18 12.46
C ALA A 260 6.03 3.61 11.91
N PRO A 261 7.24 4.18 11.99
CA PRO A 261 7.58 5.43 11.31
C PRO A 261 7.36 5.35 9.81
N HIS A 262 7.24 6.52 9.16
CA HIS A 262 7.15 6.67 7.72
C HIS A 262 8.11 7.76 7.23
N GLY A 263 8.78 7.54 6.11
CA GLY A 263 9.73 8.50 5.52
C GLY A 263 9.08 9.65 4.74
N GLY A 264 7.79 9.55 4.44
CA GLY A 264 7.02 10.57 3.71
C GLY A 264 6.84 10.29 2.22
N GLY A 265 7.64 9.40 1.61
CA GLY A 265 7.55 9.06 0.19
C GLY A 265 6.30 8.23 -0.17
N ALA A 266 5.53 8.69 -1.16
CA ALA A 266 4.43 7.92 -1.73
C ALA A 266 4.95 6.85 -2.70
N PHE A 267 4.17 5.77 -2.90
CA PHE A 267 4.52 4.66 -3.79
C PHE A 267 3.87 4.77 -5.17
N SER A 268 2.53 4.90 -5.20
CA SER A 268 1.76 4.90 -6.45
C SER A 268 2.22 5.98 -7.42
N GLY A 269 2.20 5.66 -8.70
CA GLY A 269 2.63 6.55 -9.78
C GLY A 269 4.13 6.58 -10.05
N LYS A 270 4.93 5.91 -9.23
CA LYS A 270 6.40 5.87 -9.36
C LYS A 270 6.87 4.52 -9.89
N ASP A 271 7.72 4.52 -10.92
CA ASP A 271 8.44 3.32 -11.34
C ASP A 271 9.49 2.89 -10.29
N PRO A 272 9.99 1.64 -10.31
CA PRO A 272 10.83 1.11 -9.24
C PRO A 272 12.26 1.67 -9.19
N THR A 273 12.64 2.62 -10.03
CA THR A 273 13.92 3.34 -9.88
C THR A 273 13.86 4.39 -8.77
N LYS A 274 12.65 4.82 -8.38
CA LYS A 274 12.42 5.73 -7.27
C LYS A 274 12.54 4.94 -5.96
N VAL A 275 13.55 5.30 -5.16
CA VAL A 275 13.85 4.65 -3.88
C VAL A 275 12.72 4.77 -2.86
N ASP A 276 11.90 5.82 -2.94
CA ASP A 276 10.68 5.95 -2.14
C ASP A 276 9.83 4.69 -2.19
N ARG A 277 9.71 4.08 -3.36
CA ARG A 277 8.95 2.85 -3.57
C ARG A 277 9.82 1.61 -3.38
N SER A 278 10.89 1.47 -4.14
CA SER A 278 11.69 0.24 -4.18
C SER A 278 12.43 -0.03 -2.87
N ALA A 279 13.01 0.98 -2.24
CA ALA A 279 13.72 0.79 -0.97
C ALA A 279 12.75 0.61 0.22
N ALA A 280 11.53 1.17 0.18
CA ALA A 280 10.50 0.83 1.16
C ALA A 280 10.07 -0.65 1.04
N TYR A 281 9.98 -1.19 -0.18
CA TYR A 281 9.70 -2.61 -0.40
C TYR A 281 10.87 -3.48 0.08
N ALA A 282 12.13 -3.08 -0.20
CA ALA A 282 13.31 -3.78 0.32
C ALA A 282 13.36 -3.75 1.84
N ALA A 283 13.08 -2.61 2.46
CA ALA A 283 13.03 -2.48 3.91
C ALA A 283 11.96 -3.40 4.53
N ARG A 284 10.77 -3.50 3.92
CA ARG A 284 9.74 -4.46 4.33
C ARG A 284 10.20 -5.91 4.17
N TYR A 285 10.81 -6.25 3.04
CA TYR A 285 11.33 -7.58 2.78
C TYR A 285 12.34 -8.00 3.85
N LEU A 286 13.30 -7.15 4.17
CA LEU A 286 14.31 -7.41 5.19
C LEU A 286 13.70 -7.54 6.58
N ALA A 287 12.85 -6.59 7.00
CA ALA A 287 12.18 -6.63 8.31
C ALA A 287 11.32 -7.90 8.47
N LYS A 288 10.59 -8.29 7.42
CA LYS A 288 9.76 -9.49 7.41
C LYS A 288 10.60 -10.76 7.56
N ASN A 289 11.74 -10.85 6.87
CA ASN A 289 12.64 -11.99 6.95
C ASN A 289 13.33 -12.12 8.33
N ILE A 290 13.61 -11.00 9.00
CA ILE A 290 14.13 -11.01 10.39
C ILE A 290 13.13 -11.67 11.34
N VAL A 291 11.86 -11.25 11.28
CA VAL A 291 10.81 -11.82 12.14
C VAL A 291 10.49 -13.26 11.74
N ALA A 292 10.43 -13.57 10.45
CA ALA A 292 10.21 -14.93 9.95
C ALA A 292 11.33 -15.91 10.34
N ALA A 293 12.58 -15.42 10.45
CA ALA A 293 13.72 -16.20 10.94
C ALA A 293 13.67 -16.48 12.45
N GLY A 294 12.72 -15.84 13.19
CA GLY A 294 12.62 -15.95 14.65
C GLY A 294 13.72 -15.20 15.40
N LEU A 295 14.39 -14.23 14.73
CA LEU A 295 15.44 -13.41 15.35
C LEU A 295 14.88 -12.32 16.26
N ALA A 296 13.63 -11.92 16.06
CA ALA A 296 12.85 -11.01 16.91
C ALA A 296 11.36 -11.25 16.68
N THR A 297 10.49 -10.79 17.59
CA THR A 297 9.04 -10.77 17.37
C THR A 297 8.56 -9.46 16.77
N ARG A 298 9.44 -8.43 16.74
CA ARG A 298 9.16 -7.10 16.17
C ARG A 298 10.45 -6.50 15.63
N CYS A 299 10.37 -5.91 14.45
CA CYS A 299 11.51 -5.26 13.83
C CYS A 299 11.08 -4.00 13.09
N THR A 300 11.75 -2.89 13.36
CA THR A 300 11.76 -1.67 12.53
C THR A 300 13.11 -1.56 11.84
N LEU A 301 13.11 -1.29 10.54
CA LEU A 301 14.32 -1.10 9.74
C LEU A 301 14.22 0.23 9.00
N GLN A 302 15.31 1.01 8.96
CA GLN A 302 15.41 2.23 8.17
C GLN A 302 16.53 2.08 7.15
N LEU A 303 16.25 2.51 5.91
CA LEU A 303 17.23 2.74 4.85
C LEU A 303 17.26 4.24 4.53
N ALA A 304 18.45 4.79 4.26
CA ALA A 304 18.62 6.18 3.87
C ALA A 304 19.47 6.29 2.60
N TYR A 305 19.06 7.18 1.69
CA TYR A 305 19.76 7.43 0.41
C TYR A 305 20.04 8.92 0.21
N ALA A 306 21.12 9.20 -0.52
CA ALA A 306 21.40 10.52 -1.07
C ALA A 306 21.23 10.50 -2.61
N ILE A 307 20.76 11.60 -3.16
CA ILE A 307 20.60 11.74 -4.61
C ILE A 307 21.94 11.46 -5.34
N GLY A 308 21.89 10.67 -6.42
CA GLY A 308 23.05 10.31 -7.23
C GLY A 308 24.02 9.31 -6.59
N VAL A 309 23.76 8.82 -5.37
CA VAL A 309 24.56 7.81 -4.68
C VAL A 309 23.87 6.46 -4.76
N ALA A 310 24.59 5.42 -5.22
CA ALA A 310 24.01 4.09 -5.43
C ALA A 310 23.81 3.33 -4.11
N LYS A 311 24.80 3.34 -3.22
CA LYS A 311 24.72 2.64 -1.94
C LYS A 311 23.91 3.45 -0.92
N PRO A 312 23.14 2.78 -0.04
CA PRO A 312 22.50 3.48 1.06
C PRO A 312 23.54 4.17 1.97
N LEU A 313 23.17 5.31 2.52
CA LEU A 313 24.00 6.04 3.48
C LEU A 313 24.11 5.28 4.80
N SER A 314 23.02 4.62 5.19
CA SER A 314 22.91 3.86 6.42
C SER A 314 21.80 2.81 6.34
N ILE A 315 21.95 1.77 7.13
CA ILE A 315 20.91 0.87 7.57
C ILE A 315 20.83 0.96 9.09
N TYR A 316 19.64 0.99 9.63
CA TYR A 316 19.39 0.97 11.08
C TYR A 316 18.32 -0.06 11.40
N VAL A 317 18.53 -0.86 12.44
CA VAL A 317 17.60 -1.90 12.87
C VAL A 317 17.28 -1.72 14.36
N ASP A 318 15.97 -1.65 14.66
CA ASP A 318 15.46 -1.71 16.03
C ASP A 318 14.59 -2.97 16.20
N LEU A 319 15.02 -3.85 17.09
CA LEU A 319 14.32 -5.09 17.43
C LEU A 319 13.37 -4.90 18.62
N HIS A 320 13.17 -3.68 19.10
CA HIS A 320 12.25 -3.31 20.20
C HIS A 320 12.45 -4.11 21.49
N GLY A 321 13.69 -4.51 21.78
CA GLY A 321 14.01 -5.35 22.92
C GLY A 321 13.47 -6.79 22.85
N THR A 322 12.99 -7.21 21.68
CA THR A 322 12.47 -8.57 21.44
C THR A 322 13.48 -9.48 20.72
N GLY A 323 14.62 -8.92 20.32
CA GLY A 323 15.65 -9.65 19.59
C GLY A 323 16.49 -10.55 20.47
N ASN A 324 16.97 -11.63 19.85
CA ASN A 324 17.91 -12.59 20.45
C ASN A 324 19.32 -12.49 19.81
N VAL A 325 19.54 -11.46 19.01
CA VAL A 325 20.80 -11.19 18.29
C VAL A 325 21.23 -9.72 18.49
N ASP A 326 22.52 -9.45 18.28
CA ASP A 326 23.04 -8.08 18.27
C ASP A 326 22.58 -7.34 17.00
N ALA A 327 22.00 -6.14 17.17
CA ALA A 327 21.45 -5.36 16.07
C ALA A 327 22.54 -4.87 15.10
N GLY A 328 23.72 -4.47 15.57
CA GLY A 328 24.83 -4.03 14.71
C GLY A 328 25.42 -5.16 13.87
N LYS A 329 25.52 -6.39 14.44
CA LYS A 329 25.89 -7.57 13.68
C LYS A 329 24.83 -7.91 12.63
N LEU A 330 23.56 -7.78 12.98
CA LEU A 330 22.45 -8.00 12.05
C LEU A 330 22.48 -7.01 10.88
N GLU A 331 22.72 -5.71 11.12
CA GLU A 331 22.87 -4.69 10.07
C GLU A 331 23.97 -5.05 9.07
N THR A 332 25.11 -5.54 9.55
CA THR A 332 26.22 -6.00 8.68
C THR A 332 25.77 -7.19 7.82
N VAL A 333 25.14 -8.19 8.42
CA VAL A 333 24.65 -9.38 7.72
C VAL A 333 23.60 -9.02 6.66
N LEU A 334 22.73 -8.06 6.93
CA LEU A 334 21.71 -7.60 5.96
C LEU A 334 22.34 -6.92 4.74
N MET A 335 23.38 -6.10 4.94
CA MET A 335 24.10 -5.45 3.84
C MET A 335 24.85 -6.45 2.95
N ASP A 336 25.34 -7.55 3.52
CA ASP A 336 26.00 -8.61 2.77
C ASP A 336 24.99 -9.54 2.06
N ALA A 337 23.79 -9.70 2.65
CA ALA A 337 22.77 -10.61 2.13
C ALA A 337 21.99 -10.07 0.93
N MET A 338 21.93 -8.76 0.74
CA MET A 338 21.18 -8.11 -0.36
C MET A 338 21.90 -6.87 -0.86
N ASP A 339 22.09 -6.79 -2.17
CA ASP A 339 22.53 -5.54 -2.81
C ASP A 339 21.41 -4.48 -2.69
N LEU A 340 21.65 -3.48 -1.84
CA LEU A 340 20.71 -2.40 -1.55
C LEU A 340 20.88 -1.18 -2.46
N THR A 341 21.62 -1.29 -3.56
CA THR A 341 21.59 -0.28 -4.63
C THR A 341 20.21 -0.27 -5.30
N PRO A 342 19.75 0.84 -5.90
CA PRO A 342 18.47 0.87 -6.62
C PRO A 342 18.33 -0.24 -7.66
N ARG A 343 19.39 -0.55 -8.40
CA ARG A 343 19.44 -1.66 -9.35
C ARG A 343 19.37 -3.02 -8.66
N GLY A 344 20.17 -3.21 -7.60
CA GLY A 344 20.19 -4.44 -6.82
C GLY A 344 18.81 -4.79 -6.26
N ILE A 345 18.13 -3.82 -5.68
CA ILE A 345 16.77 -3.98 -5.17
C ILE A 345 15.79 -4.41 -6.28
N ARG A 346 15.78 -3.70 -7.41
CA ARG A 346 14.88 -4.02 -8.53
C ARG A 346 15.11 -5.41 -9.09
N THR A 347 16.38 -5.80 -9.18
CA THR A 347 16.78 -7.13 -9.67
C THR A 347 16.36 -8.22 -8.68
N HIS A 348 16.70 -8.06 -7.40
CA HIS A 348 16.42 -9.05 -6.36
C HIS A 348 14.91 -9.28 -6.17
N LEU A 349 14.13 -8.21 -6.16
CA LEU A 349 12.69 -8.28 -5.99
C LEU A 349 11.91 -8.42 -7.31
N GLY A 350 12.58 -8.33 -8.47
CA GLY A 350 11.96 -8.48 -9.78
C GLY A 350 10.92 -7.40 -10.10
N LEU A 351 11.26 -6.12 -9.80
CA LEU A 351 10.30 -5.01 -9.81
C LEU A 351 10.05 -4.39 -11.19
N ASN A 352 10.86 -4.65 -12.22
CA ASN A 352 10.68 -4.10 -13.56
C ASN A 352 9.59 -4.86 -14.34
N LYS A 353 8.38 -4.91 -13.78
CA LYS A 353 7.22 -5.65 -14.31
C LYS A 353 5.93 -4.88 -14.07
N PRO A 354 4.85 -5.14 -14.83
CA PRO A 354 3.53 -4.55 -14.61
C PRO A 354 2.79 -5.21 -13.43
N ILE A 355 3.18 -4.88 -12.20
CA ILE A 355 2.70 -5.50 -10.96
C ILE A 355 2.08 -4.51 -9.98
N TYR A 356 1.97 -3.23 -10.35
CA TYR A 356 1.71 -2.13 -9.41
C TYR A 356 0.23 -1.76 -9.27
N ALA A 357 -0.57 -1.80 -10.33
CA ALA A 357 -1.97 -1.43 -10.27
C ALA A 357 -2.77 -2.19 -9.19
N ARG A 358 -2.39 -3.44 -8.90
CA ARG A 358 -2.98 -4.28 -7.85
C ARG A 358 -2.56 -3.90 -6.43
N THR A 359 -1.51 -3.09 -6.28
CA THR A 359 -1.00 -2.64 -4.97
C THR A 359 -1.69 -1.38 -4.48
N ALA A 360 -2.39 -0.67 -5.36
CA ALA A 360 -2.96 0.64 -5.10
C ALA A 360 -4.07 0.68 -4.03
N ALA A 361 -4.57 -0.47 -3.57
CA ALA A 361 -5.57 -0.55 -2.51
C ALA A 361 -5.29 -1.72 -1.55
N TYR A 362 -5.80 -1.60 -0.32
CA TYR A 362 -5.70 -2.62 0.74
C TYR A 362 -4.28 -2.90 1.22
N GLY A 363 -3.40 -1.91 1.16
CA GLY A 363 -2.02 -1.94 1.61
C GLY A 363 -1.05 -2.56 0.61
N HIS A 364 0.18 -2.02 0.58
CA HIS A 364 1.28 -2.58 -0.19
C HIS A 364 1.96 -3.74 0.55
N PHE A 365 1.73 -3.85 1.86
CA PHE A 365 2.31 -4.86 2.75
C PHE A 365 1.25 -5.77 3.34
N GLY A 366 1.68 -6.96 3.83
CA GLY A 366 0.77 -7.95 4.38
C GLY A 366 -0.02 -8.72 3.31
N ARG A 367 0.51 -8.83 2.11
CA ARG A 367 -0.08 -9.54 0.97
C ARG A 367 0.68 -10.85 0.72
N LYS A 368 0.08 -11.75 -0.06
CA LYS A 368 0.75 -12.98 -0.46
C LYS A 368 1.55 -12.74 -1.74
N PRO A 369 2.82 -13.19 -1.80
CA PRO A 369 3.58 -13.20 -3.05
C PRO A 369 2.82 -13.94 -4.15
N GLN A 370 2.95 -13.47 -5.39
CA GLN A 370 2.29 -14.04 -6.58
C GLN A 370 3.33 -14.54 -7.58
N ASP A 371 2.99 -15.55 -8.38
CA ASP A 371 3.92 -16.21 -9.31
C ASP A 371 4.42 -15.28 -10.42
N ASP A 372 3.65 -14.26 -10.78
CA ASP A 372 4.03 -13.24 -11.77
C ASP A 372 5.01 -12.18 -11.22
N GLY A 373 5.32 -12.22 -9.93
CA GLY A 373 6.21 -11.31 -9.21
C GLY A 373 5.47 -10.24 -8.37
N GLY A 374 4.14 -10.21 -8.39
CA GLY A 374 3.36 -9.34 -7.53
C GLY A 374 3.67 -9.61 -6.05
N PHE A 375 3.83 -8.55 -5.27
CA PHE A 375 4.17 -8.60 -3.84
C PHE A 375 5.42 -9.45 -3.51
N SER A 376 6.42 -9.47 -4.40
CA SER A 376 7.66 -10.24 -4.21
C SER A 376 8.42 -9.85 -2.93
N TRP A 377 8.26 -8.65 -2.44
CA TRP A 377 8.81 -8.15 -1.17
C TRP A 377 8.18 -8.76 0.09
N GLU A 378 7.15 -9.57 -0.08
CA GLU A 378 6.53 -10.34 1.00
C GLU A 378 7.08 -11.77 1.12
N ARG A 379 8.04 -12.18 0.28
CA ARG A 379 8.73 -13.47 0.41
C ARG A 379 9.55 -13.54 1.69
N THR A 380 9.70 -14.75 2.21
CA THR A 380 10.50 -15.06 3.43
C THR A 380 11.68 -15.98 3.12
N ASP A 381 12.14 -15.97 1.88
CA ASP A 381 13.20 -16.83 1.35
C ASP A 381 14.60 -16.50 1.90
N LEU A 382 14.81 -15.30 2.46
CA LEU A 382 16.05 -14.91 3.13
C LEU A 382 16.14 -15.42 4.58
N ALA A 383 15.02 -15.75 5.22
CA ALA A 383 14.97 -16.13 6.63
C ALA A 383 15.89 -17.29 7.03
N PRO A 384 16.02 -18.40 6.26
CA PRO A 384 16.97 -19.48 6.59
C PRO A 384 18.42 -19.02 6.60
N ALA A 385 18.82 -18.17 5.63
CA ALA A 385 20.18 -17.64 5.54
C ALA A 385 20.51 -16.71 6.71
N LEU A 386 19.58 -15.81 7.07
CA LEU A 386 19.75 -14.95 8.25
C LEU A 386 19.90 -15.74 9.55
N LYS A 387 19.05 -16.75 9.72
CA LYS A 387 19.14 -17.63 10.90
C LYS A 387 20.51 -18.32 10.99
N SER A 388 21.02 -18.85 9.86
CA SER A 388 22.34 -19.52 9.82
C SER A 388 23.50 -18.57 10.09
N ALA A 389 23.45 -17.34 9.60
CA ALA A 389 24.53 -16.35 9.76
C ALA A 389 24.63 -15.76 11.17
N LEU A 390 23.55 -15.85 11.96
CA LEU A 390 23.42 -15.22 13.29
C LEU A 390 23.24 -16.22 14.44
N SER A 391 23.26 -17.52 14.15
CA SER A 391 23.21 -18.61 15.13
C SER A 391 24.50 -18.84 15.88
#